data_0d5e959cc72487aaa6e9197d4e827717
#
_entry.id   0d5e959cc72487aaa6e9197d4e827717
#
_cell.length_a   1.000
_cell.length_b   1.000
_cell.length_c   1.000
_cell.angle_alpha   90.00
_cell.angle_beta   90.00
_cell.angle_gamma   90.00
#
_symmetry.space_group_name_H-M   'P 1'
#
loop_
_entity.id
_entity.type
_entity.pdbx_description
1 polymer ?
#
loop_
_entity_poly.entity_id
_entity_poly.type
_entity_poly.pdbx_seq_one_letter_code
_entity_poly.pdbx_strand_id
1 'polypeptide(L)'
;MPTARKAQGASPAGVPLLQVRDLRTWFPIKRGVLQRTVGHIKAVDGVSFDVQAGRTLGLVGESGCGKTTVGRTILRLIPATSGSVTFKGNDFFAHSGEQLRQLRRQMQIIFQDPVSSLNPRMTVGNIVGEPLTVHGIASGSQRTERVAGLLQRVGLDPSYASRYPHEFSGGQRQRIGIARALALSPDFIVCDEPVSALDVSIQSQILNLLDDLQRERGIAFLFIAHNLAVVEHFSDEVAVMYLGRIVEKASRSELYANPKHPYTVALLSAVPEPDPRPKKTRIVLSGEVPSPSKPPTGCPFHPRCPLTREAAKAASAAETVEITTAGERVRVLRKCAEEVPPLEQKQGEAGHVAACWVTR
;
A
#
# COMPACT_ATOMS: atom_id res chain seq x y z
N MET A 1 25.97 -7.15 -9.00
CA MET A 1 25.42 -8.42 -8.51
C MET A 1 24.54 -8.11 -7.31
N PRO A 2 23.24 -8.39 -7.31
CA PRO A 2 22.41 -8.19 -6.13
C PRO A 2 22.71 -9.30 -5.12
N THR A 3 23.18 -8.93 -3.94
CA THR A 3 23.35 -9.86 -2.82
C THR A 3 21.99 -10.41 -2.42
N ALA A 4 21.82 -11.71 -2.61
CA ALA A 4 20.64 -12.44 -2.17
C ALA A 4 20.39 -12.14 -0.68
N ARG A 5 19.19 -11.63 -0.37
CA ARG A 5 18.66 -11.49 1.00
C ARG A 5 18.77 -12.87 1.66
N LYS A 6 19.77 -13.09 2.53
CA LYS A 6 19.83 -14.29 3.35
C LYS A 6 18.54 -14.31 4.18
N ALA A 7 17.76 -15.38 4.03
CA ALA A 7 16.67 -15.71 4.92
C ALA A 7 17.23 -15.88 6.34
N GLN A 8 17.25 -14.81 7.12
CA GLN A 8 17.51 -14.90 8.56
C GLN A 8 16.20 -15.27 9.22
N GLY A 9 16.21 -16.46 9.83
CA GLY A 9 15.29 -17.01 10.79
C GLY A 9 13.84 -16.59 10.69
N ALA A 10 12.97 -17.48 10.16
CA ALA A 10 11.54 -17.43 10.45
C ALA A 10 11.39 -17.32 11.97
N SER A 11 10.94 -16.15 12.47
CA SER A 11 10.37 -16.09 13.82
C SER A 11 9.29 -17.17 13.91
N PRO A 12 9.18 -17.90 15.02
CA PRO A 12 8.08 -18.82 15.23
C PRO A 12 6.77 -18.05 14.95
N ALA A 13 5.74 -18.71 14.45
CA ALA A 13 4.46 -18.13 14.09
C ALA A 13 3.86 -17.34 15.28
N GLY A 14 4.37 -16.12 15.49
CA GLY A 14 3.95 -15.20 16.51
C GLY A 14 2.75 -14.40 16.03
N VAL A 15 2.03 -13.83 16.97
CA VAL A 15 0.91 -12.93 16.69
C VAL A 15 1.40 -11.81 15.75
N PRO A 16 0.75 -11.54 14.62
CA PRO A 16 1.14 -10.45 13.74
C PRO A 16 1.17 -9.11 14.46
N LEU A 17 2.12 -8.24 14.08
CA LEU A 17 2.22 -6.89 14.65
C LEU A 17 0.97 -6.07 14.34
N LEU A 18 0.49 -6.16 13.09
CA LEU A 18 -0.73 -5.51 12.61
C LEU A 18 -1.65 -6.54 11.97
N GLN A 19 -2.92 -6.52 12.35
CA GLN A 19 -3.98 -7.31 11.72
C GLN A 19 -5.08 -6.37 11.24
N VAL A 20 -5.46 -6.50 9.98
CA VAL A 20 -6.58 -5.78 9.37
C VAL A 20 -7.63 -6.79 8.96
N ARG A 21 -8.89 -6.60 9.36
CA ARG A 21 -9.99 -7.53 9.08
C ARG A 21 -11.19 -6.79 8.53
N ASP A 22 -11.64 -7.20 7.35
CA ASP A 22 -12.82 -6.70 6.63
C ASP A 22 -12.93 -5.17 6.62
N LEU A 23 -11.79 -4.48 6.46
CA LEU A 23 -11.71 -3.03 6.52
C LEU A 23 -12.49 -2.43 5.37
N ARG A 24 -13.42 -1.51 5.70
CA ARG A 24 -14.20 -0.74 4.72
C ARG A 24 -14.09 0.74 5.01
N THR A 25 -13.92 1.50 3.95
CA THR A 25 -13.91 2.96 3.99
C THR A 25 -14.67 3.48 2.78
N TRP A 26 -15.89 3.95 3.05
CA TRP A 26 -16.82 4.44 2.06
C TRP A 26 -17.08 5.92 2.25
N PHE A 27 -16.93 6.69 1.19
CA PHE A 27 -17.19 8.13 1.21
C PHE A 27 -18.60 8.41 0.69
N PRO A 28 -19.45 9.13 1.44
CA PRO A 28 -20.81 9.44 1.02
C PRO A 28 -20.81 10.42 -0.15
N ILE A 29 -21.60 10.10 -1.19
CA ILE A 29 -21.90 11.02 -2.31
C ILE A 29 -23.12 11.83 -1.90
N LYS A 30 -22.92 13.12 -1.65
CA LYS A 30 -23.99 14.04 -1.25
C LYS A 30 -24.51 14.82 -2.47
N ARG A 31 -25.82 15.01 -2.58
CA ARG A 31 -26.47 15.80 -3.64
C ARG A 31 -27.56 16.71 -3.09
N GLY A 32 -27.82 17.78 -3.85
CA GLY A 32 -28.84 18.79 -3.56
C GLY A 32 -28.49 19.74 -2.42
N VAL A 33 -29.33 20.76 -2.22
CA VAL A 33 -29.15 21.80 -1.17
C VAL A 33 -29.13 21.19 0.22
N LEU A 34 -29.89 20.11 0.45
CA LEU A 34 -30.00 19.41 1.73
C LEU A 34 -28.88 18.37 1.96
N GLN A 35 -27.86 18.30 1.08
CA GLN A 35 -26.70 17.39 1.23
C GLN A 35 -27.11 15.92 1.48
N ARG A 36 -28.19 15.44 0.86
CA ARG A 36 -28.67 14.06 1.04
C ARG A 36 -27.68 13.06 0.45
N THR A 37 -27.36 12.01 1.18
CA THR A 37 -26.52 10.90 0.69
C THR A 37 -27.29 10.09 -0.34
N VAL A 38 -26.80 10.07 -1.59
CA VAL A 38 -27.40 9.36 -2.73
C VAL A 38 -26.61 8.13 -3.14
N GLY A 39 -25.48 7.87 -2.50
CA GLY A 39 -24.61 6.71 -2.77
C GLY A 39 -23.29 6.82 -2.01
N HIS A 40 -22.37 5.89 -2.27
CA HIS A 40 -21.06 5.86 -1.64
C HIS A 40 -19.98 5.53 -2.65
N ILE A 41 -18.82 6.16 -2.52
CA ILE A 41 -17.57 5.75 -3.17
C ILE A 41 -16.95 4.70 -2.27
N LYS A 42 -16.89 3.44 -2.71
CA LYS A 42 -16.32 2.32 -1.97
C LYS A 42 -14.81 2.27 -2.19
N ALA A 43 -14.06 3.19 -1.57
CA ALA A 43 -12.63 3.30 -1.75
C ALA A 43 -11.86 2.10 -1.18
N VAL A 44 -12.33 1.53 -0.08
CA VAL A 44 -11.86 0.27 0.52
C VAL A 44 -13.10 -0.55 0.85
N ASP A 45 -13.15 -1.81 0.39
CA ASP A 45 -14.34 -2.65 0.46
C ASP A 45 -14.01 -4.11 0.83
N GLY A 46 -13.75 -4.35 2.13
CA GLY A 46 -13.49 -5.68 2.66
C GLY A 46 -12.03 -6.12 2.56
N VAL A 47 -11.08 -5.22 2.86
CA VAL A 47 -9.65 -5.52 2.84
C VAL A 47 -9.22 -6.21 4.13
N SER A 48 -8.51 -7.36 3.99
CA SER A 48 -7.95 -8.12 5.12
C SER A 48 -6.53 -8.54 4.84
N PHE A 49 -5.62 -8.29 5.78
CA PHE A 49 -4.22 -8.74 5.72
C PHE A 49 -3.55 -8.64 7.08
N ASP A 50 -2.37 -9.25 7.19
CA ASP A 50 -1.50 -9.20 8.36
C ASP A 50 -0.15 -8.64 7.97
N VAL A 51 0.53 -7.96 8.93
CA VAL A 51 1.93 -7.54 8.81
C VAL A 51 2.69 -8.08 10.01
N GLN A 52 3.75 -8.83 9.75
CA GLN A 52 4.62 -9.35 10.81
C GLN A 52 5.62 -8.29 11.28
N ALA A 53 6.08 -8.41 12.52
CA ALA A 53 7.14 -7.53 13.05
C ALA A 53 8.41 -7.63 12.18
N GLY A 54 9.02 -6.50 11.85
CA GLY A 54 10.23 -6.43 11.04
C GLY A 54 10.05 -6.87 9.58
N ARG A 55 8.81 -7.03 9.10
CA ARG A 55 8.50 -7.42 7.72
C ARG A 55 7.81 -6.30 6.94
N THR A 56 7.92 -6.37 5.63
CA THR A 56 7.26 -5.44 4.71
C THR A 56 6.15 -6.13 3.92
N LEU A 57 4.93 -5.60 4.05
CA LEU A 57 3.86 -5.90 3.10
C LEU A 57 3.80 -4.81 2.03
N GLY A 58 4.04 -5.17 0.77
CA GLY A 58 3.81 -4.31 -0.38
C GLY A 58 2.33 -4.29 -0.76
N LEU A 59 1.73 -3.11 -0.91
CA LEU A 59 0.37 -2.93 -1.41
C LEU A 59 0.42 -2.23 -2.76
N VAL A 60 0.05 -2.95 -3.83
CA VAL A 60 0.19 -2.47 -5.21
C VAL A 60 -1.16 -2.45 -5.94
N GLY A 61 -1.24 -1.69 -7.03
CA GLY A 61 -2.42 -1.60 -7.90
C GLY A 61 -2.45 -0.26 -8.64
N GLU A 62 -3.36 -0.13 -9.60
CA GLU A 62 -3.55 1.11 -10.38
C GLU A 62 -3.87 2.31 -9.49
N SER A 63 -3.59 3.53 -9.98
CA SER A 63 -3.94 4.76 -9.27
C SER A 63 -5.45 4.83 -9.01
N GLY A 64 -5.85 5.32 -7.83
CA GLY A 64 -7.25 5.41 -7.43
C GLY A 64 -7.89 4.10 -6.94
N CYS A 65 -7.18 2.96 -6.89
CA CYS A 65 -7.76 1.70 -6.39
C CYS A 65 -7.96 1.62 -4.87
N GLY A 66 -7.56 2.66 -4.10
CA GLY A 66 -7.82 2.77 -2.66
C GLY A 66 -6.62 2.55 -1.72
N LYS A 67 -5.39 2.32 -2.22
CA LYS A 67 -4.18 2.03 -1.42
C LYS A 67 -3.89 3.07 -0.33
N THR A 68 -3.81 4.34 -0.72
CA THR A 68 -3.62 5.47 0.20
C THR A 68 -4.72 5.53 1.26
N THR A 69 -5.97 5.23 0.86
CA THR A 69 -7.10 5.18 1.78
C THR A 69 -6.92 4.07 2.80
N VAL A 70 -6.45 2.88 2.42
CA VAL A 70 -6.12 1.78 3.36
C VAL A 70 -5.11 2.26 4.40
N GLY A 71 -3.97 2.81 3.97
CA GLY A 71 -2.92 3.29 4.88
C GLY A 71 -3.42 4.36 5.86
N ARG A 72 -4.16 5.35 5.35
CA ARG A 72 -4.72 6.43 6.18
C ARG A 72 -5.82 5.96 7.12
N THR A 73 -6.64 4.98 6.72
CA THR A 73 -7.69 4.41 7.58
C THR A 73 -7.08 3.58 8.71
N ILE A 74 -6.04 2.78 8.45
CA ILE A 74 -5.32 2.01 9.46
C ILE A 74 -4.79 2.94 10.56
N LEU A 75 -4.27 4.12 10.19
CA LEU A 75 -3.77 5.13 11.13
C LEU A 75 -4.88 6.01 11.73
N ARG A 76 -6.15 5.76 11.40
CA ARG A 76 -7.31 6.59 11.77
C ARG A 76 -7.13 8.07 11.40
N LEU A 77 -6.46 8.36 10.30
CA LEU A 77 -6.45 9.68 9.67
C LEU A 77 -7.73 9.88 8.86
N ILE A 78 -8.35 8.78 8.43
CA ILE A 78 -9.68 8.70 7.83
C ILE A 78 -10.49 7.69 8.66
N PRO A 79 -11.74 7.99 9.01
CA PRO A 79 -12.57 7.06 9.76
C PRO A 79 -12.91 5.83 8.91
N ALA A 80 -12.88 4.63 9.50
CA ALA A 80 -13.39 3.43 8.89
C ALA A 80 -14.93 3.45 8.88
N THR A 81 -15.53 2.88 7.84
CA THR A 81 -16.98 2.60 7.80
C THR A 81 -17.30 1.36 8.61
N SER A 82 -16.46 0.33 8.49
CA SER A 82 -16.54 -0.93 9.27
C SER A 82 -15.21 -1.68 9.21
N GLY A 83 -15.15 -2.82 9.91
CA GLY A 83 -13.95 -3.64 10.04
C GLY A 83 -13.17 -3.33 11.30
N SER A 84 -12.04 -4.01 11.48
CA SER A 84 -11.17 -3.84 12.64
C SER A 84 -9.70 -3.77 12.26
N VAL A 85 -8.93 -3.06 13.09
CA VAL A 85 -7.48 -3.01 13.05
C VAL A 85 -6.96 -3.33 14.44
N THR A 86 -6.19 -4.42 14.53
CA THR A 86 -5.50 -4.81 15.76
C THR A 86 -4.01 -4.53 15.61
N PHE A 87 -3.43 -3.82 16.57
CA PHE A 87 -2.00 -3.53 16.63
C PHE A 87 -1.40 -4.04 17.93
N LYS A 88 -0.38 -4.90 17.86
CA LYS A 88 0.20 -5.59 19.04
C LYS A 88 -0.85 -6.25 19.92
N GLY A 89 -1.87 -6.88 19.33
CA GLY A 89 -2.95 -7.54 20.05
C GLY A 89 -4.04 -6.61 20.59
N ASN A 90 -3.92 -5.29 20.44
CA ASN A 90 -4.91 -4.31 20.91
C ASN A 90 -5.80 -3.84 19.76
N ASP A 91 -7.10 -3.74 19.99
CA ASP A 91 -8.03 -3.14 19.02
C ASP A 91 -7.75 -1.63 18.91
N PHE A 92 -7.16 -1.24 17.78
CA PHE A 92 -6.77 0.15 17.53
C PHE A 92 -7.97 1.09 17.38
N PHE A 93 -9.11 0.57 16.94
CA PHE A 93 -10.31 1.39 16.73
C PHE A 93 -11.11 1.62 18.01
N ALA A 94 -10.97 0.76 19.02
CA ALA A 94 -11.64 0.93 20.31
C ALA A 94 -11.05 2.06 21.17
N HIS A 95 -9.79 2.44 20.94
CA HIS A 95 -9.11 3.45 21.75
C HIS A 95 -9.46 4.87 21.35
N SER A 96 -9.41 5.81 22.30
CA SER A 96 -9.65 7.25 22.11
C SER A 96 -8.72 8.09 22.98
N GLY A 97 -8.69 9.41 22.75
CA GLY A 97 -7.95 10.35 23.57
C GLY A 97 -6.46 9.98 23.71
N GLU A 98 -5.97 9.95 24.96
CA GLU A 98 -4.55 9.71 25.26
C GLU A 98 -4.09 8.28 24.87
N GLN A 99 -4.94 7.28 25.01
CA GLN A 99 -4.60 5.91 24.60
C GLN A 99 -4.32 5.84 23.08
N LEU A 100 -5.16 6.46 22.27
CA LEU A 100 -4.93 6.54 20.82
C LEU A 100 -3.65 7.32 20.49
N ARG A 101 -3.39 8.41 21.24
CA ARG A 101 -2.16 9.20 21.08
C ARG A 101 -0.89 8.37 21.36
N GLN A 102 -0.91 7.53 22.41
CA GLN A 102 0.20 6.62 22.72
C GLN A 102 0.39 5.55 21.65
N LEU A 103 -0.68 4.97 21.12
CA LEU A 103 -0.59 4.00 20.04
C LEU A 103 -0.05 4.63 18.74
N ARG A 104 -0.47 5.87 18.43
CA ARG A 104 0.04 6.62 17.28
C ARG A 104 1.55 6.91 17.33
N ARG A 105 2.17 6.96 18.51
CA ARG A 105 3.64 7.02 18.63
C ARG A 105 4.32 5.85 17.94
N GLN A 106 3.71 4.66 18.04
CA GLN A 106 4.28 3.42 17.52
C GLN A 106 3.92 3.18 16.05
N MET A 107 2.98 3.97 15.49
CA MET A 107 2.51 3.84 14.11
C MET A 107 2.66 5.20 13.40
N GLN A 108 3.54 5.29 12.42
CA GLN A 108 3.84 6.53 11.73
C GLN A 108 3.56 6.43 10.22
N ILE A 109 3.63 7.56 9.52
CA ILE A 109 3.42 7.64 8.07
C ILE A 109 4.52 8.46 7.40
N ILE A 110 4.99 7.97 6.26
CA ILE A 110 5.78 8.71 5.27
C ILE A 110 4.85 8.99 4.10
N PHE A 111 4.63 10.28 3.81
CA PHE A 111 3.65 10.72 2.79
C PHE A 111 4.23 10.68 1.37
N GLN A 112 3.34 10.60 0.39
CA GLN A 112 3.64 10.56 -1.04
C GLN A 112 4.32 11.83 -1.55
N ASP A 113 3.82 13.00 -1.17
CA ASP A 113 4.37 14.28 -1.59
C ASP A 113 5.20 14.90 -0.47
N PRO A 114 6.54 14.92 -0.62
CA PRO A 114 7.40 15.50 0.39
C PRO A 114 7.25 17.03 0.49
N VAL A 115 6.70 17.69 -0.54
CA VAL A 115 6.51 19.16 -0.53
C VAL A 115 5.32 19.53 0.35
N SER A 116 4.16 18.95 0.10
CA SER A 116 2.93 19.25 0.85
C SER A 116 2.94 18.67 2.26
N SER A 117 3.79 17.66 2.54
CA SER A 117 3.87 17.02 3.85
C SER A 117 4.65 17.80 4.90
N LEU A 118 5.45 18.79 4.49
CA LEU A 118 6.28 19.62 5.37
C LEU A 118 5.70 21.03 5.44
N ASN A 119 5.52 21.56 6.67
CA ASN A 119 5.08 22.95 6.84
C ASN A 119 6.16 23.91 6.35
N PRO A 120 5.92 24.70 5.27
CA PRO A 120 6.96 25.57 4.68
C PRO A 120 7.37 26.74 5.57
N ARG A 121 6.60 27.02 6.64
CA ARG A 121 6.88 28.10 7.61
C ARG A 121 7.72 27.63 8.80
N MET A 122 8.00 26.35 8.90
CA MET A 122 8.79 25.76 9.98
C MET A 122 10.19 25.42 9.47
N THR A 123 11.20 25.57 10.32
CA THR A 123 12.53 25.06 10.04
C THR A 123 12.54 23.52 10.10
N VAL A 124 13.49 22.91 9.43
CA VAL A 124 13.69 21.45 9.43
C VAL A 124 13.80 20.89 10.86
N GLY A 125 14.56 21.57 11.73
CA GLY A 125 14.69 21.19 13.12
C GLY A 125 13.37 21.21 13.90
N ASN A 126 12.50 22.16 13.56
CA ASN A 126 11.16 22.22 14.15
C ASN A 126 10.25 21.12 13.61
N ILE A 127 10.27 20.83 12.30
CA ILE A 127 9.48 19.77 11.68
C ILE A 127 9.85 18.39 12.24
N VAL A 128 11.15 18.07 12.32
CA VAL A 128 11.62 16.78 12.83
C VAL A 128 11.44 16.67 14.35
N GLY A 129 11.58 17.78 15.06
CA GLY A 129 11.48 17.81 16.52
C GLY A 129 10.06 18.00 17.05
N GLU A 130 9.08 18.41 16.22
CA GLU A 130 7.68 18.59 16.65
C GLU A 130 7.09 17.35 17.33
N PRO A 131 7.22 16.13 16.77
CA PRO A 131 6.71 14.92 17.41
C PRO A 131 7.31 14.71 18.81
N LEU A 132 8.60 15.00 19.00
CA LEU A 132 9.26 14.87 20.31
C LEU A 132 8.64 15.82 21.35
N THR A 133 8.35 17.04 20.95
CA THR A 133 7.73 18.04 21.82
C THR A 133 6.26 17.69 22.11
N VAL A 134 5.47 17.38 21.08
CA VAL A 134 4.05 17.03 21.22
C VAL A 134 3.84 15.83 22.15
N HIS A 135 4.72 14.83 22.08
CA HIS A 135 4.65 13.64 22.93
C HIS A 135 5.44 13.75 24.23
N GLY A 136 6.00 14.91 24.55
CA GLY A 136 6.75 15.13 25.79
C GLY A 136 8.02 14.26 25.95
N ILE A 137 8.64 13.87 24.83
CA ILE A 137 9.80 12.97 24.83
C ILE A 137 11.11 13.72 25.06
N ALA A 138 11.24 14.92 24.49
CA ALA A 138 12.42 15.76 24.63
C ALA A 138 12.08 17.25 24.45
N SER A 139 12.82 18.10 25.14
CA SER A 139 12.73 19.57 25.07
C SER A 139 14.12 20.20 25.15
N GLY A 140 14.25 21.49 24.84
CA GLY A 140 15.51 22.23 24.92
C GLY A 140 16.67 21.58 24.18
N SER A 141 17.83 21.49 24.82
CA SER A 141 19.07 20.91 24.25
C SER A 141 18.91 19.43 23.86
N GLN A 142 18.21 18.65 24.68
CA GLN A 142 17.97 17.23 24.39
C GLN A 142 17.19 17.03 23.09
N ARG A 143 16.21 17.90 22.80
CA ARG A 143 15.47 17.89 21.55
C ARG A 143 16.40 18.21 20.36
N THR A 144 17.25 19.22 20.52
CA THR A 144 18.20 19.62 19.49
C THR A 144 19.18 18.50 19.16
N GLU A 145 19.73 17.83 20.16
CA GLU A 145 20.64 16.69 19.99
C GLU A 145 19.96 15.50 19.28
N ARG A 146 18.72 15.16 19.68
CA ARG A 146 17.96 14.10 19.04
C ARG A 146 17.64 14.43 17.57
N VAL A 147 17.28 15.67 17.27
CA VAL A 147 17.04 16.13 15.89
C VAL A 147 18.30 16.03 15.06
N ALA A 148 19.46 16.46 15.57
CA ALA A 148 20.74 16.33 14.90
C ALA A 148 21.08 14.87 14.57
N GLY A 149 20.90 13.96 15.53
CA GLY A 149 21.10 12.52 15.31
C GLY A 149 20.13 11.92 14.28
N LEU A 150 18.86 12.38 14.24
CA LEU A 150 17.90 11.93 13.24
C LEU A 150 18.25 12.42 11.83
N LEU A 151 18.69 13.67 11.69
CA LEU A 151 19.14 14.21 10.38
C LEU A 151 20.38 13.45 9.89
N GLN A 152 21.37 13.22 10.74
CA GLN A 152 22.55 12.44 10.37
C GLN A 152 22.19 11.02 9.94
N ARG A 153 21.23 10.37 10.61
CA ARG A 153 20.79 9.01 10.30
C ARG A 153 20.15 8.90 8.90
N VAL A 154 19.46 9.94 8.45
CA VAL A 154 18.90 9.97 7.09
C VAL A 154 19.89 10.55 6.05
N GLY A 155 21.16 10.75 6.42
CA GLY A 155 22.22 11.26 5.53
C GLY A 155 22.09 12.74 5.23
N LEU A 156 21.58 13.54 6.19
CA LEU A 156 21.55 15.01 6.12
C LEU A 156 22.49 15.61 7.17
N ASP A 157 23.13 16.72 6.83
CA ASP A 157 23.97 17.47 7.76
C ASP A 157 23.11 18.04 8.91
N PRO A 158 23.48 17.86 10.19
CA PRO A 158 22.78 18.44 11.33
C PRO A 158 22.62 19.96 11.28
N SER A 159 23.54 20.68 10.63
CA SER A 159 23.46 22.15 10.45
C SER A 159 22.23 22.58 9.64
N TYR A 160 21.65 21.67 8.86
CA TYR A 160 20.43 21.92 8.09
C TYR A 160 19.17 22.10 8.96
N ALA A 161 19.25 21.85 10.26
CA ALA A 161 18.14 22.04 11.20
C ALA A 161 17.58 23.47 11.21
N SER A 162 18.41 24.48 10.91
CA SER A 162 18.00 25.90 10.86
C SER A 162 17.34 26.31 9.54
N ARG A 163 17.46 25.50 8.47
CA ARG A 163 16.95 25.81 7.14
C ARG A 163 15.46 25.49 6.99
N TYR A 164 14.85 26.05 5.93
CA TYR A 164 13.45 25.82 5.59
C TYR A 164 13.29 24.77 4.48
N PRO A 165 12.14 24.08 4.39
CA PRO A 165 11.91 23.02 3.39
C PRO A 165 12.14 23.44 1.94
N HIS A 166 11.86 24.68 1.58
CA HIS A 166 12.01 25.18 0.21
C HIS A 166 13.48 25.27 -0.25
N GLU A 167 14.45 25.25 0.67
CA GLU A 167 15.88 25.26 0.39
C GLU A 167 16.45 23.88 0.02
N PHE A 168 15.61 22.83 -0.02
CA PHE A 168 16.03 21.45 -0.22
C PHE A 168 15.49 20.84 -1.52
N SER A 169 16.24 19.90 -2.10
CA SER A 169 15.76 19.07 -3.21
C SER A 169 14.63 18.12 -2.78
N GLY A 170 13.90 17.56 -3.75
CA GLY A 170 12.83 16.60 -3.48
C GLY A 170 13.30 15.40 -2.64
N GLY A 171 14.45 14.82 -2.97
CA GLY A 171 15.03 13.70 -2.21
C GLY A 171 15.46 14.09 -0.80
N GLN A 172 16.00 15.30 -0.60
CA GLN A 172 16.32 15.80 0.74
C GLN A 172 15.05 16.06 1.57
N ARG A 173 13.99 16.61 0.98
CA ARG A 173 12.69 16.77 1.67
C ARG A 173 12.11 15.43 2.07
N GLN A 174 12.24 14.40 1.22
CA GLN A 174 11.80 13.04 1.57
C GLN A 174 12.59 12.49 2.76
N ARG A 175 13.91 12.70 2.82
CA ARG A 175 14.74 12.32 3.98
C ARG A 175 14.32 13.06 5.25
N ILE A 176 13.91 14.32 5.18
CA ILE A 176 13.34 15.09 6.31
C ILE A 176 12.03 14.46 6.77
N GLY A 177 11.15 14.06 5.83
CA GLY A 177 9.90 13.35 6.14
C GLY A 177 10.14 12.01 6.83
N ILE A 178 11.17 11.25 6.38
CA ILE A 178 11.61 10.00 7.04
C ILE A 178 12.15 10.29 8.44
N ALA A 179 13.01 11.30 8.62
CA ALA A 179 13.54 11.68 9.93
C ALA A 179 12.42 12.04 10.91
N ARG A 180 11.40 12.77 10.47
CA ARG A 180 10.19 13.08 11.26
C ARG A 180 9.44 11.83 11.68
N ALA A 181 9.22 10.88 10.77
CA ALA A 181 8.54 9.62 11.09
C ALA A 181 9.33 8.77 12.10
N LEU A 182 10.66 8.82 12.05
CA LEU A 182 11.54 8.10 12.97
C LEU A 182 11.66 8.74 14.37
N ALA A 183 11.25 9.99 14.55
CA ALA A 183 11.44 10.76 15.79
C ALA A 183 10.85 10.07 17.03
N LEU A 184 9.75 9.33 16.85
CA LEU A 184 9.05 8.61 17.91
C LEU A 184 9.49 7.16 18.08
N SER A 185 10.50 6.70 17.32
CA SER A 185 10.96 5.30 17.29
C SER A 185 9.80 4.31 17.07
N PRO A 186 9.08 4.42 15.93
CA PRO A 186 7.90 3.60 15.68
C PRO A 186 8.25 2.13 15.42
N ASP A 187 7.30 1.24 15.70
CA ASP A 187 7.38 -0.19 15.35
C ASP A 187 6.79 -0.47 13.96
N PHE A 188 5.90 0.43 13.47
CA PHE A 188 5.22 0.29 12.19
C PHE A 188 5.17 1.63 11.43
N ILE A 189 5.47 1.59 10.13
CA ILE A 189 5.39 2.77 9.27
C ILE A 189 4.58 2.43 8.00
N VAL A 190 3.59 3.28 7.69
CA VAL A 190 2.94 3.30 6.39
C VAL A 190 3.79 4.18 5.45
N CYS A 191 4.31 3.62 4.39
CA CYS A 191 4.99 4.35 3.32
C CYS A 191 4.00 4.55 2.16
N ASP A 192 3.38 5.74 2.09
CA ASP A 192 2.41 6.07 1.04
C ASP A 192 3.14 6.63 -0.18
N GLU A 193 3.47 5.77 -1.15
CA GLU A 193 4.23 6.07 -2.37
C GLU A 193 5.52 6.89 -2.13
N PRO A 194 6.42 6.47 -1.23
CA PRO A 194 7.49 7.31 -0.70
C PRO A 194 8.56 7.71 -1.72
N VAL A 195 8.53 7.16 -2.92
CA VAL A 195 9.54 7.39 -3.97
C VAL A 195 8.94 7.80 -5.32
N SER A 196 7.62 7.91 -5.46
CA SER A 196 6.94 8.13 -6.74
C SER A 196 7.28 9.45 -7.44
N ALA A 197 7.64 10.49 -6.69
CA ALA A 197 7.96 11.81 -7.19
C ALA A 197 9.48 12.09 -7.32
N LEU A 198 10.32 11.03 -7.25
CA LEU A 198 11.77 11.15 -7.23
C LEU A 198 12.41 10.48 -8.46
N ASP A 199 13.58 10.96 -8.85
CA ASP A 199 14.38 10.32 -9.91
C ASP A 199 14.85 8.92 -9.47
N VAL A 200 15.12 8.02 -10.43
CA VAL A 200 15.46 6.61 -10.20
C VAL A 200 16.66 6.43 -9.27
N SER A 201 17.69 7.26 -9.39
CA SER A 201 18.88 7.20 -8.52
C SER A 201 18.56 7.54 -7.07
N ILE A 202 17.73 8.56 -6.85
CA ILE A 202 17.27 8.99 -5.52
C ILE A 202 16.28 7.97 -4.94
N GLN A 203 15.40 7.38 -5.77
CA GLN A 203 14.53 6.28 -5.35
C GLN A 203 15.33 5.15 -4.71
N SER A 204 16.40 4.69 -5.39
CA SER A 204 17.26 3.62 -4.89
C SER A 204 17.92 3.97 -3.54
N GLN A 205 18.38 5.22 -3.38
CA GLN A 205 18.96 5.69 -2.12
C GLN A 205 17.93 5.69 -0.97
N ILE A 206 16.68 6.11 -1.23
CA ILE A 206 15.61 6.12 -0.21
C ILE A 206 15.20 4.68 0.15
N LEU A 207 15.11 3.77 -0.81
CA LEU A 207 14.79 2.37 -0.56
C LEU A 207 15.88 1.69 0.29
N ASN A 208 17.16 1.92 -0.04
CA ASN A 208 18.27 1.41 0.77
C ASN A 208 18.23 1.97 2.20
N LEU A 209 17.98 3.27 2.37
CA LEU A 209 17.82 3.88 3.69
C LEU A 209 16.69 3.21 4.49
N LEU A 210 15.53 2.95 3.89
CA LEU A 210 14.41 2.27 4.56
C LEU A 210 14.75 0.81 4.91
N ASP A 211 15.47 0.09 4.03
CA ASP A 211 15.92 -1.28 4.29
C ASP A 211 16.94 -1.33 5.46
N ASP A 212 17.90 -0.42 5.50
CA ASP A 212 18.84 -0.29 6.60
C ASP A 212 18.13 -0.01 7.93
N LEU A 213 17.17 0.92 7.93
CA LEU A 213 16.35 1.24 9.11
C LEU A 213 15.51 0.03 9.57
N GLN A 214 14.97 -0.76 8.64
CA GLN A 214 14.24 -1.98 8.95
C GLN A 214 15.17 -3.00 9.66
N ARG A 215 16.35 -3.23 9.09
CA ARG A 215 17.33 -4.18 9.65
C ARG A 215 17.83 -3.77 11.03
N GLU A 216 18.10 -2.48 11.23
CA GLU A 216 18.63 -1.96 12.47
C GLU A 216 17.61 -1.93 13.61
N ARG A 217 16.35 -1.62 13.31
CA ARG A 217 15.31 -1.33 14.31
C ARG A 217 14.16 -2.31 14.34
N GLY A 218 14.09 -3.24 13.40
CA GLY A 218 12.99 -4.19 13.30
C GLY A 218 11.65 -3.53 12.94
N ILE A 219 11.66 -2.38 12.25
CA ILE A 219 10.44 -1.67 11.85
C ILE A 219 9.69 -2.50 10.82
N ALA A 220 8.38 -2.65 11.01
CA ALA A 220 7.52 -3.22 9.99
C ALA A 220 6.95 -2.14 9.07
N PHE A 221 6.78 -2.46 7.78
CA PHE A 221 6.28 -1.51 6.80
C PHE A 221 5.02 -2.02 6.10
N LEU A 222 4.07 -1.10 5.88
CA LEU A 222 3.10 -1.20 4.80
C LEU A 222 3.59 -0.29 3.68
N PHE A 223 4.13 -0.88 2.62
CA PHE A 223 4.74 -0.16 1.52
C PHE A 223 3.76 -0.05 0.34
N ILE A 224 3.17 1.11 0.17
CA ILE A 224 2.23 1.42 -0.91
C ILE A 224 3.01 1.93 -2.11
N ALA A 225 2.80 1.32 -3.27
CA ALA A 225 3.38 1.77 -4.53
C ALA A 225 2.45 1.42 -5.72
N HIS A 226 2.66 2.12 -6.83
CA HIS A 226 2.05 1.76 -8.12
C HIS A 226 3.04 1.00 -9.03
N ASN A 227 4.34 1.03 -8.71
CA ASN A 227 5.38 0.37 -9.47
C ASN A 227 5.78 -0.97 -8.82
N LEU A 228 5.47 -2.08 -9.50
CA LEU A 228 5.78 -3.43 -9.04
C LEU A 228 7.29 -3.69 -8.95
N ALA A 229 8.12 -3.10 -9.82
CA ALA A 229 9.57 -3.28 -9.75
C ALA A 229 10.16 -2.77 -8.43
N VAL A 230 9.64 -1.66 -7.90
CA VAL A 230 10.05 -1.11 -6.60
C VAL A 230 9.65 -2.05 -5.45
N VAL A 231 8.43 -2.58 -5.53
CA VAL A 231 7.87 -3.48 -4.50
C VAL A 231 8.61 -4.82 -4.48
N GLU A 232 9.03 -5.33 -5.62
CA GLU A 232 9.84 -6.55 -5.74
C GLU A 232 11.11 -6.50 -4.89
N HIS A 233 11.78 -5.35 -4.85
CA HIS A 233 13.04 -5.22 -4.11
C HIS A 233 12.84 -5.02 -2.60
N PHE A 234 11.74 -4.39 -2.20
CA PHE A 234 11.57 -3.94 -0.81
C PHE A 234 10.61 -4.79 0.02
N SER A 235 9.72 -5.57 -0.59
CA SER A 235 8.66 -6.29 0.15
C SER A 235 9.00 -7.76 0.41
N ASP A 236 8.48 -8.30 1.52
CA ASP A 236 8.50 -9.74 1.83
C ASP A 236 7.27 -10.45 1.28
N GLU A 237 6.10 -9.85 1.46
CA GLU A 237 4.82 -10.25 0.88
C GLU A 237 4.26 -9.11 0.02
N VAL A 238 3.44 -9.44 -0.95
CA VAL A 238 2.79 -8.45 -1.82
C VAL A 238 1.29 -8.75 -1.89
N ALA A 239 0.48 -7.70 -1.69
CA ALA A 239 -0.96 -7.70 -1.89
C ALA A 239 -1.31 -6.80 -3.08
N VAL A 240 -2.02 -7.35 -4.04
CA VAL A 240 -2.49 -6.63 -5.24
C VAL A 240 -3.91 -6.16 -5.01
N MET A 241 -4.13 -4.86 -5.18
CA MET A 241 -5.43 -4.22 -4.93
C MET A 241 -6.07 -3.72 -6.21
N TYR A 242 -7.35 -4.04 -6.40
CA TYR A 242 -8.18 -3.56 -7.50
C TYR A 242 -9.57 -3.13 -6.99
N LEU A 243 -10.00 -1.92 -7.34
CA LEU A 243 -11.32 -1.37 -6.96
C LEU A 243 -11.68 -1.60 -5.47
N GLY A 244 -10.80 -1.20 -4.57
CA GLY A 244 -11.05 -1.28 -3.13
C GLY A 244 -10.88 -2.65 -2.50
N ARG A 245 -10.48 -3.69 -3.25
CA ARG A 245 -10.35 -5.08 -2.77
C ARG A 245 -8.97 -5.65 -3.05
N ILE A 246 -8.47 -6.52 -2.18
CA ILE A 246 -7.31 -7.35 -2.49
C ILE A 246 -7.77 -8.47 -3.42
N VAL A 247 -7.12 -8.57 -4.58
CA VAL A 247 -7.43 -9.59 -5.60
C VAL A 247 -6.42 -10.73 -5.60
N GLU A 248 -5.21 -10.49 -5.09
CA GLU A 248 -4.18 -11.51 -4.93
C GLU A 248 -3.22 -11.11 -3.82
N LYS A 249 -2.74 -12.08 -3.03
CA LYS A 249 -1.67 -11.91 -2.04
C LYS A 249 -0.81 -13.15 -1.99
N ALA A 250 0.52 -12.95 -2.00
CA ALA A 250 1.49 -14.04 -1.89
C ALA A 250 2.82 -13.52 -1.33
N SER A 251 3.76 -14.45 -1.06
CA SER A 251 5.16 -14.08 -0.90
C SER A 251 5.66 -13.38 -2.16
N ARG A 252 6.66 -12.50 -2.02
CA ARG A 252 7.25 -11.80 -3.16
C ARG A 252 7.68 -12.79 -4.26
N SER A 253 8.43 -13.83 -3.88
CA SER A 253 8.94 -14.82 -4.83
C SER A 253 7.83 -15.49 -5.63
N GLU A 254 6.76 -15.90 -4.96
CA GLU A 254 5.65 -16.60 -5.60
C GLU A 254 4.81 -15.69 -6.49
N LEU A 255 4.52 -14.46 -6.04
CA LEU A 255 3.71 -13.53 -6.83
C LEU A 255 4.37 -13.18 -8.17
N TYR A 256 5.71 -13.00 -8.18
CA TYR A 256 6.44 -12.65 -9.41
C TYR A 256 6.73 -13.86 -10.30
N ALA A 257 6.92 -15.06 -9.72
CA ALA A 257 7.16 -16.28 -10.48
C ALA A 257 5.88 -16.92 -11.03
N ASN A 258 4.78 -16.85 -10.26
CA ASN A 258 3.57 -17.64 -10.53
C ASN A 258 2.27 -16.85 -10.19
N PRO A 259 2.05 -15.66 -10.79
CA PRO A 259 0.85 -14.87 -10.53
C PRO A 259 -0.41 -15.62 -10.93
N LYS A 260 -1.45 -15.57 -10.09
CA LYS A 260 -2.72 -16.30 -10.28
C LYS A 260 -3.84 -15.41 -10.81
N HIS A 261 -3.96 -14.18 -10.33
CA HIS A 261 -5.02 -13.30 -10.78
C HIS A 261 -4.68 -12.65 -12.13
N PRO A 262 -5.59 -12.64 -13.12
CA PRO A 262 -5.32 -12.08 -14.46
C PRO A 262 -4.91 -10.60 -14.45
N TYR A 263 -5.36 -9.85 -13.46
CA TYR A 263 -4.94 -8.46 -13.26
C TYR A 263 -3.46 -8.38 -12.85
N THR A 264 -3.01 -9.24 -11.94
CA THR A 264 -1.60 -9.32 -11.53
C THR A 264 -0.70 -9.70 -12.70
N VAL A 265 -1.13 -10.68 -13.50
CA VAL A 265 -0.43 -11.08 -14.73
C VAL A 265 -0.27 -9.90 -15.69
N ALA A 266 -1.35 -9.12 -15.89
CA ALA A 266 -1.31 -7.94 -16.75
C ALA A 266 -0.39 -6.84 -16.19
N LEU A 267 -0.42 -6.58 -14.88
CA LEU A 267 0.47 -5.61 -14.24
C LEU A 267 1.95 -6.01 -14.37
N LEU A 268 2.26 -7.29 -14.12
CA LEU A 268 3.64 -7.81 -14.23
C LEU A 268 4.15 -7.81 -15.66
N SER A 269 3.25 -8.01 -16.65
CA SER A 269 3.62 -7.93 -18.09
C SER A 269 4.04 -6.51 -18.52
N ALA A 270 3.67 -5.49 -17.76
CA ALA A 270 4.01 -4.10 -18.02
C ALA A 270 5.31 -3.64 -17.34
N VAL A 271 5.89 -4.45 -16.45
CA VAL A 271 7.17 -4.14 -15.78
C VAL A 271 8.30 -4.28 -16.79
N PRO A 272 9.11 -3.23 -17.01
CA PRO A 272 10.27 -3.32 -17.91
C PRO A 272 11.30 -4.31 -17.39
N GLU A 273 11.77 -5.20 -18.24
CA GLU A 273 12.91 -6.08 -17.94
C GLU A 273 14.22 -5.43 -18.39
N PRO A 274 15.28 -5.49 -17.54
CA PRO A 274 16.60 -4.98 -17.92
C PRO A 274 17.24 -5.73 -19.09
N ASP A 275 16.88 -7.02 -19.30
CA ASP A 275 17.36 -7.81 -20.40
C ASP A 275 16.49 -7.59 -21.66
N PRO A 276 17.07 -7.03 -22.76
CA PRO A 276 16.30 -6.77 -23.99
C PRO A 276 15.99 -8.02 -24.81
N ARG A 277 16.56 -9.18 -24.47
CA ARG A 277 16.43 -10.41 -25.26
C ARG A 277 15.09 -11.13 -25.13
N PRO A 278 14.51 -11.35 -23.93
CA PRO A 278 13.17 -11.91 -23.82
C PRO A 278 12.13 -10.83 -24.09
N LYS A 279 11.41 -10.93 -25.22
CA LYS A 279 10.26 -10.07 -25.50
C LYS A 279 9.05 -10.57 -24.70
N LYS A 280 8.82 -10.06 -23.48
CA LYS A 280 7.51 -10.25 -22.84
C LYS A 280 6.43 -9.55 -23.66
N THR A 281 5.42 -10.28 -24.06
CA THR A 281 4.24 -9.68 -24.70
C THR A 281 3.45 -8.94 -23.63
N ARG A 282 3.43 -7.60 -23.72
CA ARG A 282 2.64 -6.76 -22.82
C ARG A 282 1.16 -7.05 -23.01
N ILE A 283 0.46 -7.37 -21.93
CA ILE A 283 -0.99 -7.54 -21.91
C ILE A 283 -1.63 -6.16 -21.72
N VAL A 284 -2.27 -5.66 -22.78
CA VAL A 284 -3.02 -4.40 -22.73
C VAL A 284 -4.43 -4.71 -22.26
N LEU A 285 -4.80 -4.19 -21.09
CA LEU A 285 -6.16 -4.32 -20.57
C LEU A 285 -7.09 -3.40 -21.33
N SER A 286 -8.18 -3.96 -21.87
CA SER A 286 -9.20 -3.19 -22.58
C SER A 286 -10.10 -2.41 -21.60
N GLY A 287 -10.48 -1.19 -21.98
CA GLY A 287 -11.39 -0.34 -21.22
C GLY A 287 -10.76 0.37 -20.02
N GLU A 288 -11.49 1.31 -19.47
CA GLU A 288 -11.11 2.10 -18.31
C GLU A 288 -11.40 1.33 -17.00
N VAL A 289 -10.74 1.77 -15.91
CA VAL A 289 -11.05 1.27 -14.57
C VAL A 289 -12.48 1.69 -14.21
N PRO A 290 -13.36 0.74 -13.84
CA PRO A 290 -14.72 1.09 -13.44
C PRO A 290 -14.75 2.04 -12.25
N SER A 291 -15.79 2.87 -12.19
CA SER A 291 -15.93 3.82 -11.08
C SER A 291 -16.18 3.12 -9.74
N PRO A 292 -15.45 3.48 -8.67
CA PRO A 292 -15.71 2.94 -7.33
C PRO A 292 -17.06 3.39 -6.74
N SER A 293 -17.75 4.35 -7.38
CA SER A 293 -19.12 4.75 -7.00
C SER A 293 -20.20 3.82 -7.56
N LYS A 294 -19.88 3.08 -8.64
CA LYS A 294 -20.73 2.08 -9.26
C LYS A 294 -19.87 0.88 -9.68
N PRO A 295 -19.34 0.12 -8.71
CA PRO A 295 -18.53 -1.03 -9.04
C PRO A 295 -19.36 -2.07 -9.80
N PRO A 296 -18.73 -2.82 -10.71
CA PRO A 296 -19.40 -3.93 -11.39
C PRO A 296 -19.95 -4.94 -10.38
N THR A 297 -21.04 -5.61 -10.76
CA THR A 297 -21.54 -6.80 -10.05
C THR A 297 -20.51 -7.94 -10.14
N GLY A 298 -20.55 -8.89 -9.24
CA GLY A 298 -19.63 -10.05 -9.25
C GLY A 298 -18.16 -9.66 -9.08
N CYS A 299 -17.30 -10.32 -9.85
CA CYS A 299 -15.86 -10.03 -9.86
C CYS A 299 -15.59 -8.60 -10.38
N PRO A 300 -14.98 -7.70 -9.60
CA PRO A 300 -14.80 -6.31 -10.03
C PRO A 300 -13.93 -6.16 -11.28
N PHE A 301 -13.11 -7.17 -11.59
CA PHE A 301 -12.22 -7.17 -12.74
C PHE A 301 -12.85 -7.78 -14.01
N HIS A 302 -14.01 -8.46 -13.93
CA HIS A 302 -14.58 -9.18 -15.07
C HIS A 302 -14.78 -8.32 -16.36
N PRO A 303 -15.09 -7.02 -16.31
CA PRO A 303 -15.26 -6.22 -17.53
C PRO A 303 -13.95 -6.04 -18.33
N ARG A 304 -12.80 -6.13 -17.66
CA ARG A 304 -11.46 -5.96 -18.27
C ARG A 304 -10.68 -7.29 -18.34
N CYS A 305 -11.26 -8.38 -17.86
CA CYS A 305 -10.55 -9.66 -17.68
C CYS A 305 -10.44 -10.43 -19.01
N PRO A 306 -9.22 -10.65 -19.55
CA PRO A 306 -9.03 -11.45 -20.75
C PRO A 306 -9.36 -12.92 -20.51
N LEU A 307 -9.09 -13.43 -19.30
CA LEU A 307 -9.27 -14.85 -18.98
C LEU A 307 -10.76 -15.27 -18.98
N THR A 308 -11.66 -14.43 -18.44
CA THR A 308 -13.11 -14.75 -18.49
C THR A 308 -13.68 -14.71 -19.91
N ARG A 309 -13.15 -13.83 -20.79
CA ARG A 309 -13.51 -13.78 -22.20
C ARG A 309 -13.05 -15.03 -22.96
N GLU A 310 -11.82 -15.48 -22.67
CA GLU A 310 -11.29 -16.69 -23.28
C GLU A 310 -12.05 -17.94 -22.82
N ALA A 311 -12.27 -18.07 -21.51
CA ALA A 311 -13.04 -19.17 -20.94
C ALA A 311 -14.50 -19.21 -21.46
N ALA A 312 -15.10 -18.05 -21.71
CA ALA A 312 -16.46 -17.96 -22.25
C ALA A 312 -16.60 -18.47 -23.70
N LYS A 313 -15.51 -18.58 -24.47
CA LYS A 313 -15.54 -19.16 -25.85
C LYS A 313 -15.86 -20.65 -25.83
N ALA A 314 -15.38 -21.37 -24.81
CA ALA A 314 -15.57 -22.82 -24.65
C ALA A 314 -16.79 -23.17 -23.78
N ALA A 315 -17.39 -22.20 -23.11
CA ALA A 315 -18.51 -22.38 -22.19
C ALA A 315 -19.86 -22.38 -22.91
N SER A 316 -20.86 -23.04 -22.34
CA SER A 316 -22.23 -23.06 -22.86
C SER A 316 -22.92 -21.68 -22.78
N ALA A 317 -24.00 -21.52 -23.52
CA ALA A 317 -24.80 -20.28 -23.48
C ALA A 317 -25.39 -20.02 -22.07
N ALA A 318 -25.70 -21.07 -21.31
CA ALA A 318 -26.21 -20.94 -19.92
C ALA A 318 -25.14 -20.42 -18.95
N GLU A 319 -23.88 -20.75 -19.18
CA GLU A 319 -22.73 -20.36 -18.32
C GLU A 319 -22.14 -18.99 -18.69
N THR A 320 -22.64 -18.36 -19.76
CA THR A 320 -22.15 -17.10 -20.26
C THR A 320 -23.19 -16.00 -20.20
N VAL A 321 -22.73 -14.75 -20.22
CA VAL A 321 -23.56 -13.54 -20.34
C VAL A 321 -22.85 -12.52 -21.20
N GLU A 322 -23.63 -11.75 -21.96
CA GLU A 322 -23.10 -10.59 -22.71
C GLU A 322 -23.12 -9.35 -21.81
N ILE A 323 -22.01 -8.64 -21.78
CA ILE A 323 -21.85 -7.36 -21.11
C ILE A 323 -21.39 -6.31 -22.12
N THR A 324 -21.69 -5.04 -21.86
CA THR A 324 -21.14 -3.92 -22.64
C THR A 324 -19.98 -3.31 -21.85
N THR A 325 -18.79 -3.28 -22.45
CA THR A 325 -17.59 -2.65 -21.88
C THR A 325 -16.81 -1.94 -22.98
N ALA A 326 -16.31 -0.72 -22.71
CA ALA A 326 -15.63 0.12 -23.69
C ALA A 326 -16.40 0.32 -25.00
N GLY A 327 -17.74 0.33 -24.95
CA GLY A 327 -18.61 0.45 -26.15
C GLY A 327 -18.80 -0.84 -26.94
N GLU A 328 -18.16 -1.94 -26.56
CA GLU A 328 -18.27 -3.23 -27.24
C GLU A 328 -19.09 -4.23 -26.42
N ARG A 329 -19.83 -5.09 -27.11
CA ARG A 329 -20.47 -6.26 -26.50
C ARG A 329 -19.47 -7.40 -26.44
N VAL A 330 -19.24 -7.92 -25.24
CA VAL A 330 -18.31 -9.03 -25.01
C VAL A 330 -19.00 -10.11 -24.19
N ARG A 331 -18.70 -11.37 -24.52
CA ARG A 331 -19.17 -12.52 -23.76
C ARG A 331 -18.19 -12.84 -22.65
N VAL A 332 -18.71 -13.03 -21.43
CA VAL A 332 -17.95 -13.38 -20.22
C VAL A 332 -18.62 -14.54 -19.49
N LEU A 333 -17.92 -15.19 -18.57
CA LEU A 333 -18.54 -16.20 -17.72
C LEU A 333 -19.58 -15.53 -16.80
N ARG A 334 -20.79 -16.08 -16.75
CA ARG A 334 -21.91 -15.62 -15.89
C ARG A 334 -21.46 -15.54 -14.43
N LYS A 335 -20.80 -16.57 -13.92
CA LYS A 335 -20.30 -16.59 -12.55
C LYS A 335 -19.38 -15.41 -12.23
N CYS A 336 -18.49 -15.01 -13.18
CA CYS A 336 -17.63 -13.83 -13.00
C CYS A 336 -18.43 -12.52 -12.99
N ALA A 337 -19.54 -12.44 -13.72
CA ALA A 337 -20.37 -11.23 -13.78
C ALA A 337 -21.33 -11.08 -12.60
N GLU A 338 -21.75 -12.18 -11.99
CA GLU A 338 -22.81 -12.18 -10.98
C GLU A 338 -22.29 -12.45 -9.55
N GLU A 339 -21.18 -13.20 -9.40
CA GLU A 339 -20.66 -13.61 -8.09
C GLU A 339 -19.27 -13.00 -7.83
N VAL A 340 -19.09 -12.48 -6.60
CA VAL A 340 -17.78 -11.99 -6.14
C VAL A 340 -16.92 -13.19 -5.75
N PRO A 341 -15.73 -13.38 -6.39
CA PRO A 341 -14.84 -14.47 -5.99
C PRO A 341 -14.27 -14.23 -4.60
N PRO A 342 -14.24 -15.25 -3.74
CA PRO A 342 -13.55 -15.17 -2.46
C PRO A 342 -12.02 -15.09 -2.68
N LEU A 343 -11.33 -14.43 -1.74
CA LEU A 343 -9.88 -14.47 -1.69
C LEU A 343 -9.48 -15.79 -1.00
N GLU A 344 -9.10 -16.78 -1.79
CA GLU A 344 -8.86 -18.15 -1.32
C GLU A 344 -7.49 -18.68 -1.78
N GLN A 345 -7.00 -19.70 -1.07
CA GLN A 345 -5.77 -20.41 -1.40
C GLN A 345 -5.84 -20.97 -2.83
N LYS A 346 -4.80 -20.72 -3.61
CA LYS A 346 -4.63 -21.32 -4.94
C LYS A 346 -3.54 -22.39 -4.93
N GLN A 347 -3.41 -23.15 -6.02
CA GLN A 347 -2.30 -24.10 -6.17
C GLN A 347 -0.96 -23.37 -6.15
N GLY A 348 -0.03 -23.85 -5.33
CA GLY A 348 1.30 -23.25 -5.15
C GLY A 348 1.69 -23.19 -3.68
N GLU A 349 2.47 -22.16 -3.31
CA GLU A 349 2.96 -21.96 -1.95
C GLU A 349 1.82 -21.68 -0.97
N ALA A 350 1.93 -22.19 0.26
CA ALA A 350 0.98 -21.88 1.33
C ALA A 350 0.92 -20.37 1.57
N GLY A 351 -0.30 -19.82 1.62
CA GLY A 351 -0.52 -18.38 1.76
C GLY A 351 -0.63 -17.62 0.43
N HIS A 352 -0.49 -18.29 -0.72
CA HIS A 352 -0.81 -17.69 -2.02
C HIS A 352 -2.33 -17.71 -2.25
N VAL A 353 -2.98 -16.59 -2.05
CA VAL A 353 -4.43 -16.43 -2.18
C VAL A 353 -4.78 -15.52 -3.35
N ALA A 354 -5.82 -15.90 -4.12
CA ALA A 354 -6.32 -15.08 -5.22
C ALA A 354 -7.85 -15.13 -5.34
N ALA A 355 -8.45 -13.99 -5.68
CA ALA A 355 -9.89 -13.82 -5.86
C ALA A 355 -10.27 -14.06 -7.34
N CYS A 356 -10.22 -15.30 -7.79
CA CYS A 356 -10.54 -15.66 -9.18
C CYS A 356 -11.30 -17.01 -9.25
N TRP A 357 -12.36 -17.06 -10.07
CA TRP A 357 -13.14 -18.28 -10.30
C TRP A 357 -12.49 -19.23 -11.31
N VAL A 358 -11.60 -18.74 -12.16
CA VAL A 358 -11.05 -19.47 -13.30
C VAL A 358 -9.68 -20.06 -13.02
N THR A 359 -8.83 -19.34 -12.25
CA THR A 359 -7.48 -19.81 -11.89
C THR A 359 -7.54 -20.83 -10.73
N ARG A 360 -6.66 -21.84 -10.81
CA ARG A 360 -6.51 -22.90 -9.80
C ARG A 360 -5.33 -22.66 -8.86
#